data_fd3767738bf40e4eaef3b59625c9b759
#
_entry.id   fd3767738bf40e4eaef3b59625c9b759
#
_cell.length_a   1.000
_cell.length_b   1.000
_cell.length_c   1.000
_cell.angle_alpha   90.00
_cell.angle_beta   90.00
_cell.angle_gamma   90.00
#
_symmetry.space_group_name_H-M   'P 1'
#
loop_
_entity.id
_entity.type
_entity.pdbx_description
1 polymer ?
#
loop_
_entity_poly.entity_id
_entity_poly.type
_entity_poly.pdbx_seq_one_letter_code
_entity_poly.pdbx_strand_id
1 'polypeptide(L)'
;MIDKKKRFLIIGLGLLGGSYAMGLKKRGHIVSAIDINEASINYALEKGIIDEGATTADPNLISQADVIISGLYPKTIVGWISENQQYFKKNALITDVTGVKCSIIYKIQELLREDCEFIGSHPMAGKEVSGVQFADSSIFLPANLIITPTSKNTQAAIDFLYEFGIELRFNNICILTPEKHDEMIGYLSQLTHVIAVSLMNANDNSHLKEYTGDSFRDLTRIAKINENLWTELFLMNKDVLVNEITAFVDEINDFKQKLMAEDVDGMKQKFIQSTKRRKYFDK
;
A
#
# COMPACT_ATOMS: atom_id res chain seq x y z
N MET A 1 3.05 -23.02 1.71
CA MET A 1 2.32 -22.88 0.42
C MET A 1 0.85 -23.21 0.66
N ILE A 2 -0.03 -22.45 0.06
CA ILE A 2 -1.48 -22.67 0.17
C ILE A 2 -1.82 -24.01 -0.49
N ASP A 3 -2.12 -25.02 0.29
CA ASP A 3 -2.20 -26.45 -0.15
C ASP A 3 -3.33 -26.78 -1.13
N LYS A 4 -4.23 -25.85 -1.43
CA LYS A 4 -5.37 -26.10 -2.32
C LYS A 4 -5.58 -24.94 -3.28
N LYS A 5 -5.97 -25.27 -4.51
CA LYS A 5 -6.45 -24.28 -5.47
C LYS A 5 -7.63 -23.53 -4.87
N LYS A 6 -7.48 -22.21 -4.68
CA LYS A 6 -8.50 -21.31 -4.14
C LYS A 6 -9.09 -20.43 -5.23
N ARG A 7 -10.28 -19.91 -4.98
CA ARG A 7 -10.92 -18.87 -5.79
C ARG A 7 -10.69 -17.50 -5.15
N PHE A 8 -10.00 -16.64 -5.87
CA PHE A 8 -9.74 -15.25 -5.48
C PHE A 8 -10.62 -14.31 -6.27
N LEU A 9 -11.14 -13.29 -5.61
CA LEU A 9 -11.83 -12.17 -6.24
C LEU A 9 -11.01 -10.90 -5.97
N ILE A 10 -10.61 -10.23 -7.04
CA ILE A 10 -9.92 -8.94 -6.98
C ILE A 10 -10.95 -7.84 -7.22
N ILE A 11 -11.06 -6.90 -6.29
CA ILE A 11 -11.89 -5.71 -6.46
C ILE A 11 -11.00 -4.52 -6.77
N GLY A 12 -11.07 -4.03 -8.01
CA GLY A 12 -10.17 -2.99 -8.55
C GLY A 12 -8.95 -3.59 -9.25
N LEU A 13 -8.93 -3.52 -10.57
CA LEU A 13 -7.83 -3.96 -11.43
C LEU A 13 -6.87 -2.79 -11.77
N GLY A 14 -6.37 -2.12 -10.72
CA GLY A 14 -5.25 -1.19 -10.86
C GLY A 14 -3.90 -1.93 -10.96
N LEU A 15 -2.82 -1.19 -10.76
CA LEU A 15 -1.45 -1.73 -10.71
C LEU A 15 -1.34 -2.90 -9.71
N LEU A 16 -1.76 -2.70 -8.45
CA LEU A 16 -1.64 -3.70 -7.39
C LEU A 16 -2.63 -4.86 -7.57
N GLY A 17 -3.92 -4.57 -7.82
CA GLY A 17 -4.92 -5.62 -8.04
C GLY A 17 -4.56 -6.53 -9.21
N GLY A 18 -4.13 -5.95 -10.34
CA GLY A 18 -3.62 -6.70 -11.48
C GLY A 18 -2.37 -7.51 -11.17
N SER A 19 -1.43 -6.96 -10.39
CA SER A 19 -0.21 -7.66 -9.99
C SER A 19 -0.51 -8.87 -9.08
N TYR A 20 -1.46 -8.72 -8.15
CA TYR A 20 -1.97 -9.85 -7.36
C TYR A 20 -2.61 -10.91 -8.25
N ALA A 21 -3.51 -10.49 -9.15
CA ALA A 21 -4.16 -11.41 -10.09
C ALA A 21 -3.13 -12.21 -10.89
N MET A 22 -2.14 -11.55 -11.50
CA MET A 22 -1.04 -12.21 -12.22
C MET A 22 -0.26 -13.20 -11.34
N GLY A 23 0.07 -12.78 -10.13
CA GLY A 23 0.82 -13.63 -9.19
C GLY A 23 0.06 -14.90 -8.82
N LEU A 24 -1.24 -14.78 -8.56
CA LEU A 24 -2.14 -15.88 -8.20
C LEU A 24 -2.40 -16.82 -9.39
N LYS A 25 -2.60 -16.26 -10.59
CA LYS A 25 -2.75 -17.06 -11.82
C LYS A 25 -1.53 -17.92 -12.09
N LYS A 26 -0.32 -17.36 -11.96
CA LYS A 26 0.94 -18.10 -12.12
C LYS A 26 1.09 -19.29 -11.16
N ARG A 27 0.33 -19.29 -10.06
CA ARG A 27 0.31 -20.37 -9.05
C ARG A 27 -0.87 -21.32 -9.20
N GLY A 28 -1.66 -21.14 -10.25
CA GLY A 28 -2.74 -22.06 -10.63
C GLY A 28 -4.05 -21.81 -9.87
N HIS A 29 -4.19 -20.70 -9.16
CA HIS A 29 -5.46 -20.30 -8.57
C HIS A 29 -6.48 -19.85 -9.62
N ILE A 30 -7.76 -19.89 -9.26
CA ILE A 30 -8.83 -19.28 -10.05
C ILE A 30 -8.95 -17.83 -9.60
N VAL A 31 -8.89 -16.88 -10.53
CA VAL A 31 -8.92 -15.46 -10.23
C VAL A 31 -10.01 -14.78 -11.05
N SER A 32 -10.97 -14.20 -10.35
CA SER A 32 -11.99 -13.33 -10.92
C SER A 32 -11.73 -11.89 -10.51
N ALA A 33 -12.27 -10.92 -11.25
CA ALA A 33 -12.15 -9.52 -10.86
C ALA A 33 -13.42 -8.72 -11.11
N ILE A 34 -13.58 -7.66 -10.32
CA ILE A 34 -14.57 -6.61 -10.52
C ILE A 34 -13.85 -5.28 -10.63
N ASP A 35 -14.08 -4.57 -11.73
CA ASP A 35 -13.55 -3.21 -11.94
C ASP A 35 -14.54 -2.40 -12.79
N ILE A 36 -14.81 -1.16 -12.40
CA ILE A 36 -15.74 -0.28 -13.14
C ILE A 36 -15.27 0.04 -14.55
N ASN A 37 -13.98 -0.13 -14.82
CA ASN A 37 -13.38 0.12 -16.13
C ASN A 37 -13.41 -1.15 -16.98
N GLU A 38 -14.33 -1.19 -17.94
CA GLU A 38 -14.50 -2.31 -18.87
C GLU A 38 -13.22 -2.62 -19.67
N ALA A 39 -12.45 -1.60 -20.04
CA ALA A 39 -11.19 -1.80 -20.74
C ALA A 39 -10.16 -2.55 -19.89
N SER A 40 -10.15 -2.33 -18.56
CA SER A 40 -9.30 -3.07 -17.63
C SER A 40 -9.71 -4.55 -17.54
N ILE A 41 -10.99 -4.84 -17.47
CA ILE A 41 -11.53 -6.21 -17.46
C ILE A 41 -11.18 -6.92 -18.77
N ASN A 42 -11.48 -6.31 -19.91
CA ASN A 42 -11.21 -6.91 -21.22
C ASN A 42 -9.71 -7.18 -21.44
N TYR A 43 -8.85 -6.23 -21.06
CA TYR A 43 -7.41 -6.41 -21.11
C TYR A 43 -6.95 -7.60 -20.23
N ALA A 44 -7.46 -7.67 -19.01
CA ALA A 44 -7.07 -8.73 -18.07
C ALA A 44 -7.53 -10.12 -18.52
N LEU A 45 -8.72 -10.23 -19.12
CA LEU A 45 -9.21 -11.47 -19.76
C LEU A 45 -8.36 -11.86 -20.96
N GLU A 46 -8.10 -10.93 -21.88
CA GLU A 46 -7.27 -11.18 -23.08
C GLU A 46 -5.87 -11.67 -22.73
N LYS A 47 -5.27 -11.07 -21.70
CA LYS A 47 -3.91 -11.44 -21.24
C LYS A 47 -3.89 -12.64 -20.30
N GLY A 48 -5.02 -13.26 -19.99
CA GLY A 48 -5.11 -14.39 -19.05
C GLY A 48 -4.71 -14.02 -17.62
N ILE A 49 -4.83 -12.76 -17.24
CA ILE A 49 -4.56 -12.26 -15.89
C ILE A 49 -5.68 -12.69 -14.94
N ILE A 50 -6.91 -12.78 -15.44
CA ILE A 50 -8.09 -13.26 -14.73
C ILE A 50 -8.80 -14.34 -15.56
N ASP A 51 -9.65 -15.14 -14.90
CA ASP A 51 -10.51 -16.15 -15.55
C ASP A 51 -11.90 -15.59 -15.91
N GLU A 52 -12.42 -14.72 -15.05
CA GLU A 52 -13.75 -14.12 -15.16
C GLU A 52 -13.70 -12.68 -14.68
N GLY A 53 -14.57 -11.82 -15.21
CA GLY A 53 -14.60 -10.42 -14.80
C GLY A 53 -15.97 -9.78 -14.99
N ALA A 54 -16.26 -8.76 -14.18
CA ALA A 54 -17.48 -7.96 -14.26
C ALA A 54 -17.19 -6.48 -14.05
N THR A 55 -18.02 -5.59 -14.62
CA THR A 55 -17.92 -4.14 -14.45
C THR A 55 -18.74 -3.60 -13.28
N THR A 56 -19.59 -4.42 -12.72
CA THR A 56 -20.43 -4.14 -11.54
C THR A 56 -20.31 -5.27 -10.54
N ALA A 57 -20.76 -5.05 -9.32
CA ALA A 57 -20.82 -6.11 -8.31
C ALA A 57 -21.68 -7.27 -8.81
N ASP A 58 -21.07 -8.42 -9.03
CA ASP A 58 -21.72 -9.64 -9.50
C ASP A 58 -21.84 -10.64 -8.34
N PRO A 59 -23.07 -10.93 -7.87
CA PRO A 59 -23.31 -11.87 -6.79
C PRO A 59 -22.74 -13.27 -7.04
N ASN A 60 -22.69 -13.72 -8.30
CA ASN A 60 -22.15 -15.05 -8.63
C ASN A 60 -20.64 -15.09 -8.43
N LEU A 61 -19.91 -14.08 -8.91
CA LEU A 61 -18.47 -14.00 -8.70
C LEU A 61 -18.14 -13.84 -7.21
N ILE A 62 -18.88 -12.98 -6.52
CA ILE A 62 -18.66 -12.71 -5.10
C ILE A 62 -18.89 -13.97 -4.24
N SER A 63 -19.99 -14.69 -4.47
CA SER A 63 -20.35 -15.87 -3.66
C SER A 63 -19.47 -17.09 -3.86
N GLN A 64 -18.67 -17.12 -4.92
CA GLN A 64 -17.72 -18.20 -5.17
C GLN A 64 -16.33 -17.96 -4.57
N ALA A 65 -16.02 -16.72 -4.18
CA ALA A 65 -14.69 -16.34 -3.72
C ALA A 65 -14.41 -16.90 -2.32
N ASP A 66 -13.30 -17.63 -2.18
CA ASP A 66 -12.73 -18.01 -0.88
C ASP A 66 -12.00 -16.85 -0.22
N VAL A 67 -11.35 -16.02 -1.06
CA VAL A 67 -10.58 -14.84 -0.64
C VAL A 67 -10.92 -13.66 -1.53
N ILE A 68 -11.19 -12.53 -0.91
CA ILE A 68 -11.46 -11.25 -1.60
C ILE A 68 -10.31 -10.28 -1.28
N ILE A 69 -9.67 -9.76 -2.32
CA ILE A 69 -8.59 -8.76 -2.19
C ILE A 69 -9.10 -7.44 -2.75
N SER A 70 -9.23 -6.44 -1.87
CA SER A 70 -9.66 -5.11 -2.27
C SER A 70 -8.48 -4.24 -2.68
N GLY A 71 -8.41 -3.88 -3.95
CA GLY A 71 -7.54 -2.86 -4.53
C GLY A 71 -8.20 -1.48 -4.64
N LEU A 72 -9.31 -1.25 -3.95
CA LEU A 72 -10.05 0.00 -3.94
C LEU A 72 -9.33 1.08 -3.10
N TYR A 73 -9.67 2.34 -3.37
CA TYR A 73 -9.24 3.45 -2.53
C TYR A 73 -9.88 3.38 -1.14
N PRO A 74 -9.19 3.89 -0.10
CA PRO A 74 -9.64 3.77 1.29
C PRO A 74 -11.06 4.29 1.56
N LYS A 75 -11.50 5.37 0.89
CA LYS A 75 -12.87 5.89 1.03
C LYS A 75 -13.93 4.96 0.47
N THR A 76 -13.57 4.14 -0.52
CA THR A 76 -14.52 3.33 -1.28
C THR A 76 -14.72 1.93 -0.66
N ILE A 77 -13.66 1.36 -0.07
CA ILE A 77 -13.67 -0.03 0.40
C ILE A 77 -14.76 -0.31 1.45
N VAL A 78 -14.95 0.60 2.42
CA VAL A 78 -15.93 0.41 3.51
C VAL A 78 -17.36 0.34 2.95
N GLY A 79 -17.70 1.28 2.04
CA GLY A 79 -19.00 1.30 1.38
C GLY A 79 -19.23 0.06 0.52
N TRP A 80 -18.22 -0.32 -0.28
CA TRP A 80 -18.31 -1.50 -1.14
C TRP A 80 -18.54 -2.80 -0.35
N ILE A 81 -17.84 -2.99 0.75
CA ILE A 81 -18.04 -4.16 1.63
C ILE A 81 -19.42 -4.11 2.27
N SER A 82 -19.85 -2.96 2.78
CA SER A 82 -21.18 -2.79 3.38
C SER A 82 -22.31 -3.19 2.43
N GLU A 83 -22.23 -2.79 1.18
CA GLU A 83 -23.25 -3.05 0.15
C GLU A 83 -23.26 -4.49 -0.33
N ASN A 84 -22.08 -5.16 -0.36
CA ASN A 84 -21.92 -6.44 -1.05
C ASN A 84 -21.69 -7.64 -0.13
N GLN A 85 -21.45 -7.44 1.18
CA GLN A 85 -21.16 -8.54 2.11
C GLN A 85 -22.27 -9.61 2.17
N GLN A 86 -23.50 -9.27 1.83
CA GLN A 86 -24.61 -10.22 1.77
C GLN A 86 -24.37 -11.36 0.77
N TYR A 87 -23.54 -11.13 -0.24
CA TYR A 87 -23.17 -12.10 -1.26
C TYR A 87 -21.89 -12.87 -0.92
N PHE A 88 -21.14 -12.49 0.13
CA PHE A 88 -19.90 -13.17 0.47
C PHE A 88 -20.15 -14.63 0.82
N LYS A 89 -19.28 -15.49 0.34
CA LYS A 89 -19.25 -16.90 0.71
C LYS A 89 -19.07 -17.02 2.23
N LYS A 90 -19.74 -17.97 2.86
CA LYS A 90 -19.50 -18.27 4.28
C LYS A 90 -18.03 -18.61 4.51
N ASN A 91 -17.44 -18.03 5.54
CA ASN A 91 -16.02 -18.12 5.89
C ASN A 91 -15.08 -17.51 4.84
N ALA A 92 -15.56 -16.59 3.99
CA ALA A 92 -14.69 -15.84 3.10
C ALA A 92 -13.72 -14.98 3.92
N LEU A 93 -12.45 -14.95 3.48
CA LEU A 93 -11.43 -14.06 4.02
C LEU A 93 -11.33 -12.83 3.12
N ILE A 94 -11.43 -11.66 3.72
CA ILE A 94 -11.31 -10.38 3.00
C ILE A 94 -10.03 -9.67 3.45
N THR A 95 -9.27 -9.15 2.50
CA THR A 95 -8.10 -8.32 2.76
C THR A 95 -8.03 -7.14 1.82
N ASP A 96 -7.12 -6.21 2.06
CA ASP A 96 -6.96 -4.99 1.28
C ASP A 96 -5.49 -4.71 0.96
N VAL A 97 -5.26 -3.66 0.15
CA VAL A 97 -3.92 -3.17 -0.21
C VAL A 97 -3.70 -1.70 0.18
N THR A 98 -4.59 -1.12 0.97
CA THR A 98 -4.58 0.32 1.25
C THR A 98 -3.36 0.75 2.06
N GLY A 99 -2.95 2.01 1.88
CA GLY A 99 -1.80 2.60 2.57
C GLY A 99 -2.09 3.12 3.98
N VAL A 100 -3.32 2.97 4.50
CA VAL A 100 -3.73 3.34 5.87
C VAL A 100 -4.60 2.24 6.45
N LYS A 101 -4.60 2.05 7.77
CA LYS A 101 -5.26 0.91 8.42
C LYS A 101 -6.30 1.30 9.46
N CYS A 102 -5.96 2.16 10.42
CA CYS A 102 -6.88 2.50 11.51
C CYS A 102 -8.21 3.05 11.02
N SER A 103 -8.19 3.87 9.98
CA SER A 103 -9.37 4.53 9.44
C SER A 103 -10.37 3.58 8.75
N ILE A 104 -9.94 2.36 8.38
CA ILE A 104 -10.74 1.40 7.62
C ILE A 104 -10.98 0.08 8.34
N ILE A 105 -9.95 -0.53 8.95
CA ILE A 105 -10.04 -1.89 9.52
C ILE A 105 -11.17 -1.99 10.55
N TYR A 106 -11.18 -1.08 11.53
CA TYR A 106 -12.16 -1.13 12.61
C TYR A 106 -13.58 -0.95 12.11
N LYS A 107 -13.79 -0.03 11.15
CA LYS A 107 -15.11 0.20 10.53
C LYS A 107 -15.59 -1.04 9.78
N ILE A 108 -14.70 -1.67 9.00
CA ILE A 108 -15.05 -2.89 8.26
C ILE A 108 -15.37 -4.02 9.23
N GLN A 109 -14.55 -4.23 10.24
CA GLN A 109 -14.77 -5.30 11.22
C GLN A 109 -15.99 -5.09 12.13
N GLU A 110 -16.48 -3.85 12.24
CA GLU A 110 -17.72 -3.55 12.96
C GLU A 110 -18.96 -3.89 12.14
N LEU A 111 -18.93 -3.63 10.83
CA LEU A 111 -20.08 -3.84 9.94
C LEU A 111 -20.13 -5.24 9.30
N LEU A 112 -19.00 -5.96 9.27
CA LEU A 112 -18.89 -7.23 8.56
C LEU A 112 -19.66 -8.34 9.28
N ARG A 113 -20.31 -9.19 8.51
CA ARG A 113 -20.99 -10.40 9.00
C ARG A 113 -20.04 -11.28 9.82
N GLU A 114 -20.55 -11.87 10.91
CA GLU A 114 -19.77 -12.71 11.83
C GLU A 114 -19.19 -13.99 11.19
N ASP A 115 -19.77 -14.46 10.08
CA ASP A 115 -19.29 -15.63 9.36
C ASP A 115 -18.25 -15.30 8.27
N CYS A 116 -17.74 -14.06 8.24
CA CYS A 116 -16.67 -13.62 7.37
C CYS A 116 -15.58 -12.93 8.20
N GLU A 117 -14.36 -12.87 7.68
CA GLU A 117 -13.23 -12.27 8.40
C GLU A 117 -12.51 -11.25 7.52
N PHE A 118 -12.31 -10.05 8.05
CA PHE A 118 -11.45 -9.03 7.43
C PHE A 118 -10.15 -8.89 8.19
N ILE A 119 -9.04 -8.99 7.48
CA ILE A 119 -7.70 -8.74 8.01
C ILE A 119 -6.94 -7.80 7.07
N GLY A 120 -6.43 -6.70 7.61
CA GLY A 120 -5.73 -5.72 6.80
C GLY A 120 -4.36 -6.21 6.32
N SER A 121 -3.99 -5.83 5.10
CA SER A 121 -2.63 -5.99 4.60
C SER A 121 -2.18 -4.80 3.76
N HIS A 122 -0.87 -4.56 3.70
CA HIS A 122 -0.30 -3.49 2.91
C HIS A 122 0.96 -3.98 2.19
N PRO A 123 0.92 -4.18 0.88
CA PRO A 123 2.12 -4.42 0.10
C PRO A 123 2.89 -3.10 -0.03
N MET A 124 4.11 -3.06 0.51
CA MET A 124 5.00 -1.91 0.36
C MET A 124 5.58 -1.87 -1.07
N ALA A 125 4.69 -1.87 -2.04
CA ALA A 125 4.96 -1.93 -3.47
C ALA A 125 4.16 -0.86 -4.20
N GLY A 126 4.77 -0.24 -5.21
CA GLY A 126 4.12 0.77 -6.03
C GLY A 126 5.03 1.24 -7.15
N LYS A 127 4.43 1.89 -8.13
CA LYS A 127 5.11 2.61 -9.20
C LYS A 127 4.31 3.87 -9.48
N GLU A 128 4.93 4.89 -10.04
CA GLU A 128 4.30 6.17 -10.39
C GLU A 128 3.45 6.06 -11.68
N VAL A 129 2.77 4.89 -11.84
CA VAL A 129 1.87 4.58 -12.94
C VAL A 129 0.61 3.90 -12.42
N SER A 130 -0.47 3.94 -13.17
CA SER A 130 -1.76 3.35 -12.82
C SER A 130 -2.33 2.50 -13.95
N GLY A 131 -3.16 1.51 -13.59
CA GLY A 131 -3.85 0.64 -14.53
C GLY A 131 -3.26 -0.76 -14.62
N VAL A 132 -4.10 -1.71 -15.05
CA VAL A 132 -3.76 -3.14 -15.14
C VAL A 132 -2.68 -3.43 -16.20
N GLN A 133 -2.55 -2.57 -17.21
CA GLN A 133 -1.52 -2.70 -18.27
C GLN A 133 -0.09 -2.57 -17.72
N PHE A 134 0.08 -1.99 -16.55
CA PHE A 134 1.36 -1.87 -15.85
C PHE A 134 1.55 -2.92 -14.75
N ALA A 135 0.57 -3.81 -14.59
CA ALA A 135 0.63 -4.87 -13.60
C ALA A 135 1.80 -5.83 -13.87
N ASP A 136 2.50 -6.19 -12.82
CA ASP A 136 3.62 -7.13 -12.86
C ASP A 136 3.77 -7.79 -11.49
N SER A 137 3.62 -9.11 -11.42
CA SER A 137 3.77 -9.83 -10.17
C SER A 137 5.18 -9.79 -9.57
N SER A 138 6.19 -9.38 -10.34
CA SER A 138 7.55 -9.20 -9.83
C SER A 138 7.70 -7.98 -8.92
N ILE A 139 6.72 -7.07 -8.91
CA ILE A 139 6.71 -5.89 -8.02
C ILE A 139 6.78 -6.27 -6.53
N PHE A 140 6.36 -7.50 -6.20
CA PHE A 140 6.39 -7.99 -4.82
C PHE A 140 7.76 -8.50 -4.37
N LEU A 141 8.66 -8.88 -5.31
CA LEU A 141 9.97 -9.44 -4.98
C LEU A 141 10.86 -8.52 -4.12
N PRO A 142 10.97 -7.22 -4.39
CA PRO A 142 11.72 -6.29 -3.53
C PRO A 142 10.88 -5.74 -2.37
N ALA A 143 9.57 -5.97 -2.36
CA ALA A 143 8.64 -5.33 -1.44
C ALA A 143 8.44 -6.14 -0.16
N ASN A 144 8.10 -5.46 0.92
CA ASN A 144 7.64 -6.08 2.15
C ASN A 144 6.10 -6.16 2.15
N LEU A 145 5.54 -7.17 2.78
CA LEU A 145 4.12 -7.27 3.11
C LEU A 145 3.94 -6.97 4.60
N ILE A 146 3.10 -6.01 4.93
CA ILE A 146 2.70 -5.75 6.30
C ILE A 146 1.30 -6.31 6.50
N ILE A 147 1.13 -7.22 7.47
CA ILE A 147 -0.15 -7.77 7.90
C ILE A 147 -0.56 -7.03 9.17
N THR A 148 -1.82 -6.59 9.22
CA THR A 148 -2.31 -5.77 10.34
C THR A 148 -3.52 -6.41 11.01
N PRO A 149 -3.31 -7.48 11.82
CA PRO A 149 -4.38 -8.11 12.55
C PRO A 149 -4.84 -7.24 13.73
N THR A 150 -6.09 -7.47 14.13
CA THR A 150 -6.68 -6.98 15.39
C THR A 150 -7.05 -8.16 16.29
N SER A 151 -7.59 -7.88 17.47
CA SER A 151 -8.14 -8.92 18.35
C SER A 151 -9.32 -9.70 17.78
N LYS A 152 -9.94 -9.23 16.68
CA LYS A 152 -11.02 -9.93 15.98
C LYS A 152 -10.52 -10.96 14.95
N ASN A 153 -9.20 -10.99 14.69
CA ASN A 153 -8.65 -11.91 13.70
C ASN A 153 -8.25 -13.24 14.32
N THR A 154 -8.57 -14.31 13.60
CA THR A 154 -8.14 -15.66 13.93
C THR A 154 -6.67 -15.88 13.59
N GLN A 155 -5.99 -16.77 14.30
CA GLN A 155 -4.62 -17.17 13.94
C GLN A 155 -4.58 -17.77 12.54
N ALA A 156 -5.62 -18.49 12.12
CA ALA A 156 -5.71 -19.08 10.77
C ALA A 156 -5.70 -18.01 9.67
N ALA A 157 -6.34 -16.86 9.86
CA ALA A 157 -6.31 -15.76 8.89
C ALA A 157 -4.91 -15.10 8.84
N ILE A 158 -4.26 -14.94 9.98
CA ILE A 158 -2.89 -14.42 10.06
C ILE A 158 -1.91 -15.36 9.34
N ASP A 159 -1.97 -16.65 9.64
CA ASP A 159 -1.11 -17.67 9.04
C ASP A 159 -1.36 -17.76 7.52
N PHE A 160 -2.63 -17.66 7.09
CA PHE A 160 -2.98 -17.63 5.67
C PHE A 160 -2.33 -16.45 4.94
N LEU A 161 -2.42 -15.22 5.47
CA LEU A 161 -1.79 -14.05 4.84
C LEU A 161 -0.25 -14.14 4.87
N TYR A 162 0.31 -14.73 5.91
CA TYR A 162 1.75 -14.96 5.96
C TYR A 162 2.21 -15.92 4.85
N GLU A 163 1.53 -17.07 4.70
CA GLU A 163 1.78 -18.03 3.62
C GLU A 163 1.51 -17.42 2.24
N PHE A 164 0.46 -16.62 2.10
CA PHE A 164 0.14 -15.86 0.90
C PHE A 164 1.28 -14.92 0.49
N GLY A 165 1.89 -14.24 1.45
CA GLY A 165 3.05 -13.39 1.20
C GLY A 165 4.26 -14.17 0.72
N ILE A 166 4.53 -15.35 1.31
CA ILE A 166 5.58 -16.27 0.85
C ILE A 166 5.29 -16.73 -0.57
N GLU A 167 4.07 -17.14 -0.85
CA GLU A 167 3.66 -17.63 -2.16
C GLU A 167 3.83 -16.57 -3.25
N LEU A 168 3.52 -15.32 -2.97
CA LEU A 168 3.71 -14.20 -3.88
C LEU A 168 5.15 -13.67 -3.89
N ARG A 169 6.04 -14.27 -3.08
CA ARG A 169 7.47 -13.98 -3.04
C ARG A 169 7.79 -12.56 -2.58
N PHE A 170 7.06 -12.06 -1.58
CA PHE A 170 7.47 -10.85 -0.90
C PHE A 170 8.86 -11.00 -0.26
N ASN A 171 9.65 -9.93 -0.26
CA ASN A 171 11.00 -9.93 0.30
C ASN A 171 11.00 -10.19 1.81
N ASN A 172 10.05 -9.58 2.52
CA ASN A 172 9.85 -9.77 3.95
C ASN A 172 8.37 -9.65 4.30
N ILE A 173 7.94 -10.31 5.37
CA ILE A 173 6.58 -10.25 5.88
C ILE A 173 6.64 -9.85 7.35
N CYS A 174 5.98 -8.74 7.71
CA CYS A 174 5.90 -8.27 9.08
C CYS A 174 4.44 -8.20 9.56
N ILE A 175 4.25 -8.36 10.86
CA ILE A 175 2.96 -8.26 11.52
C ILE A 175 3.02 -7.06 12.46
N LEU A 176 2.13 -6.09 12.28
CA LEU A 176 2.01 -4.89 13.11
C LEU A 176 0.55 -4.69 13.51
N THR A 177 0.30 -3.99 14.63
CA THR A 177 -1.07 -3.49 14.86
C THR A 177 -1.40 -2.39 13.84
N PRO A 178 -2.70 -2.12 13.57
CA PRO A 178 -3.10 -1.02 12.69
C PRO A 178 -2.48 0.33 13.08
N GLU A 179 -2.42 0.62 14.38
CA GLU A 179 -1.84 1.86 14.91
C GLU A 179 -0.33 1.94 14.62
N LYS A 180 0.38 0.85 14.87
CA LYS A 180 1.83 0.82 14.62
C LYS A 180 2.15 0.88 13.13
N HIS A 181 1.30 0.28 12.30
CA HIS A 181 1.38 0.43 10.85
C HIS A 181 1.26 1.90 10.46
N ASP A 182 0.18 2.59 10.88
CA ASP A 182 -0.08 3.97 10.47
C ASP A 182 1.00 4.94 10.99
N GLU A 183 1.53 4.70 12.20
CA GLU A 183 2.71 5.41 12.72
C GLU A 183 3.93 5.24 11.79
N MET A 184 4.27 4.00 11.43
CA MET A 184 5.42 3.72 10.57
C MET A 184 5.23 4.27 9.15
N ILE A 185 4.03 4.19 8.60
CA ILE A 185 3.72 4.74 7.27
C ILE A 185 3.76 6.27 7.28
N GLY A 186 3.34 6.91 8.36
CA GLY A 186 3.48 8.35 8.54
C GLY A 186 4.91 8.82 8.31
N TYR A 187 5.88 8.14 8.91
CA TYR A 187 7.30 8.46 8.78
C TYR A 187 7.91 7.97 7.47
N LEU A 188 7.80 6.64 7.19
CA LEU A 188 8.55 5.99 6.11
C LEU A 188 8.02 6.30 4.70
N SER A 189 6.73 6.66 4.60
CA SER A 189 6.06 6.88 3.33
C SER A 189 5.48 8.29 3.21
N GLN A 190 4.57 8.67 4.08
CA GLN A 190 3.84 9.93 3.92
C GLN A 190 4.74 11.15 4.08
N LEU A 191 5.58 11.20 5.12
CA LEU A 191 6.54 12.28 5.30
C LEU A 191 7.52 12.37 4.12
N THR A 192 8.01 11.26 3.59
CA THR A 192 8.94 11.28 2.44
C THR A 192 8.30 11.90 1.20
N HIS A 193 7.00 11.65 0.96
CA HIS A 193 6.27 12.32 -0.12
C HIS A 193 6.06 13.81 0.14
N VAL A 194 5.75 14.20 1.38
CA VAL A 194 5.67 15.63 1.76
C VAL A 194 7.00 16.33 1.50
N ILE A 195 8.12 15.70 1.88
CA ILE A 195 9.47 16.26 1.65
C ILE A 195 9.74 16.44 0.15
N ALA A 196 9.48 15.41 -0.66
CA ALA A 196 9.70 15.46 -2.10
C ALA A 196 8.87 16.55 -2.79
N VAL A 197 7.57 16.63 -2.46
CA VAL A 197 6.65 17.64 -2.99
C VAL A 197 7.07 19.04 -2.54
N SER A 198 7.42 19.22 -1.25
CA SER A 198 7.83 20.50 -0.70
C SER A 198 9.16 20.97 -1.31
N LEU A 199 10.10 20.05 -1.52
CA LEU A 199 11.38 20.36 -2.17
C LEU A 199 11.18 20.84 -3.61
N MET A 200 10.28 20.20 -4.38
CA MET A 200 9.95 20.63 -5.73
C MET A 200 9.26 22.01 -5.75
N ASN A 201 8.39 22.29 -4.78
CA ASN A 201 7.65 23.55 -4.68
C ASN A 201 8.48 24.70 -4.11
N ALA A 202 9.61 24.41 -3.46
CA ALA A 202 10.46 25.43 -2.82
C ALA A 202 11.22 26.30 -3.84
N ASN A 203 11.31 25.89 -5.10
CA ASN A 203 12.03 26.63 -6.14
C ASN A 203 11.34 26.44 -7.49
N ASP A 204 11.01 27.52 -8.16
CA ASP A 204 10.29 27.57 -9.44
C ASP A 204 11.20 27.74 -10.68
N ASN A 205 12.51 27.71 -10.52
CA ASN A 205 13.48 27.89 -11.61
C ASN A 205 13.34 26.74 -12.64
N SER A 206 12.88 27.08 -13.84
CA SER A 206 12.68 26.13 -14.93
C SER A 206 13.98 25.50 -15.48
N HIS A 207 15.14 26.08 -15.17
CA HIS A 207 16.45 25.60 -15.61
C HIS A 207 17.08 24.59 -14.64
N LEU A 208 16.42 24.27 -13.52
CA LEU A 208 16.96 23.29 -12.53
C LEU A 208 17.38 21.96 -13.18
N LYS A 209 16.66 21.50 -14.21
CA LYS A 209 16.98 20.28 -14.96
C LYS A 209 18.39 20.28 -15.59
N GLU A 210 18.92 21.48 -15.92
CA GLU A 210 20.24 21.65 -16.55
C GLU A 210 21.40 21.52 -15.55
N TYR A 211 21.09 21.73 -14.25
CA TYR A 211 22.07 21.75 -13.15
C TYR A 211 21.93 20.54 -12.22
N THR A 212 20.90 19.70 -12.43
CA THR A 212 20.54 18.66 -11.49
C THR A 212 21.44 17.42 -11.59
N GLY A 213 21.85 16.89 -10.45
CA GLY A 213 22.52 15.59 -10.29
C GLY A 213 21.54 14.49 -9.85
N ASP A 214 22.09 13.28 -9.66
CA ASP A 214 21.31 12.10 -9.27
C ASP A 214 20.64 12.27 -7.90
N SER A 215 21.33 12.87 -6.92
CA SER A 215 20.80 13.09 -5.57
C SER A 215 19.47 13.84 -5.56
N PHE A 216 19.33 14.89 -6.38
CA PHE A 216 18.09 15.63 -6.47
C PHE A 216 17.00 14.81 -7.16
N ARG A 217 17.34 14.09 -8.23
CA ARG A 217 16.40 13.20 -8.94
C ARG A 217 15.89 12.09 -8.03
N ASP A 218 16.76 11.48 -7.25
CA ASP A 218 16.39 10.41 -6.32
C ASP A 218 15.44 10.92 -5.22
N LEU A 219 15.76 12.08 -4.59
CA LEU A 219 14.92 12.68 -3.57
C LEU A 219 13.55 13.14 -4.08
N THR A 220 13.46 13.56 -5.35
CA THR A 220 12.24 14.13 -5.91
C THR A 220 11.45 13.18 -6.81
N ARG A 221 11.94 11.96 -7.04
CA ARG A 221 11.29 10.96 -7.90
C ARG A 221 9.82 10.74 -7.54
N ILE A 222 9.52 10.66 -6.26
CA ILE A 222 8.17 10.43 -5.72
C ILE A 222 7.31 11.70 -5.63
N ALA A 223 7.81 12.87 -6.05
CA ALA A 223 7.02 14.10 -6.10
C ALA A 223 5.98 14.11 -7.23
N LYS A 224 6.14 13.21 -8.24
CA LYS A 224 5.09 12.95 -9.23
C LYS A 224 4.02 12.07 -8.58
N ILE A 225 3.00 12.71 -8.06
CA ILE A 225 2.04 12.12 -7.12
C ILE A 225 0.62 12.09 -7.73
N ASN A 226 -0.18 11.07 -7.37
CA ASN A 226 -1.61 11.07 -7.63
C ASN A 226 -2.29 11.91 -6.54
N GLU A 227 -2.67 13.13 -6.87
CA GLU A 227 -3.19 14.14 -5.93
C GLU A 227 -4.44 13.67 -5.18
N ASN A 228 -5.33 12.93 -5.82
CA ASN A 228 -6.56 12.44 -5.20
C ASN A 228 -6.26 11.36 -4.15
N LEU A 229 -5.48 10.34 -4.53
CA LEU A 229 -5.11 9.26 -3.62
C LEU A 229 -4.32 9.77 -2.42
N TRP A 230 -3.30 10.59 -2.65
CA TRP A 230 -2.42 11.04 -1.57
C TRP A 230 -3.08 12.04 -0.63
N THR A 231 -3.96 12.91 -1.14
CA THR A 231 -4.78 13.77 -0.27
C THR A 231 -5.65 12.92 0.66
N GLU A 232 -6.24 11.84 0.14
CA GLU A 232 -7.05 10.93 0.94
C GLU A 232 -6.23 10.23 2.03
N LEU A 233 -5.07 9.66 1.65
CA LEU A 233 -4.17 8.97 2.57
C LEU A 233 -3.65 9.90 3.68
N PHE A 234 -3.28 11.13 3.33
CA PHE A 234 -2.80 12.13 4.30
C PHE A 234 -3.89 12.52 5.30
N LEU A 235 -5.11 12.76 4.81
CA LEU A 235 -6.23 13.12 5.68
C LEU A 235 -6.65 11.98 6.61
N MET A 236 -6.55 10.73 6.15
CA MET A 236 -6.88 9.57 6.97
C MET A 236 -5.84 9.22 8.03
N ASN A 237 -4.61 9.74 7.90
CA ASN A 237 -3.53 9.58 8.88
C ASN A 237 -3.03 10.96 9.38
N LYS A 238 -3.89 11.96 9.38
CA LYS A 238 -3.56 13.38 9.56
C LYS A 238 -2.74 13.66 10.80
N ASP A 239 -3.18 13.17 11.96
CA ASP A 239 -2.56 13.53 13.24
C ASP A 239 -1.13 12.95 13.34
N VAL A 240 -0.93 11.72 12.88
CA VAL A 240 0.41 11.10 12.79
C VAL A 240 1.29 11.91 11.84
N LEU A 241 0.81 12.19 10.63
CA LEU A 241 1.59 12.90 9.63
C LEU A 241 1.96 14.34 10.08
N VAL A 242 1.05 15.05 10.75
CA VAL A 242 1.32 16.38 11.32
C VAL A 242 2.45 16.32 12.34
N ASN A 243 2.45 15.31 13.22
CA ASN A 243 3.52 15.10 14.20
C ASN A 243 4.87 14.82 13.52
N GLU A 244 4.88 13.96 12.51
CA GLU A 244 6.10 13.63 11.76
C GLU A 244 6.66 14.85 10.99
N ILE A 245 5.79 15.65 10.37
CA ILE A 245 6.18 16.90 9.71
C ILE A 245 6.79 17.86 10.73
N THR A 246 6.17 18.00 11.90
CA THR A 246 6.66 18.90 12.97
C THR A 246 8.05 18.48 13.42
N ALA A 247 8.24 17.20 13.75
CA ALA A 247 9.54 16.68 14.17
C ALA A 247 10.62 16.86 13.09
N PHE A 248 10.26 16.68 11.80
CA PHE A 248 11.18 16.90 10.70
C PHE A 248 11.55 18.37 10.50
N VAL A 249 10.58 19.27 10.62
CA VAL A 249 10.82 20.73 10.56
C VAL A 249 11.73 21.18 11.70
N ASP A 250 11.54 20.65 12.90
CA ASP A 250 12.41 20.94 14.06
C ASP A 250 13.85 20.49 13.82
N GLU A 251 14.04 19.32 13.21
CA GLU A 251 15.36 18.81 12.85
C GLU A 251 16.05 19.69 11.77
N ILE A 252 15.30 20.19 10.79
CA ILE A 252 15.81 21.12 9.78
C ILE A 252 16.16 22.47 10.44
N ASN A 253 15.34 22.97 11.35
CA ASN A 253 15.58 24.21 12.06
C ASN A 253 16.85 24.12 12.95
N ASP A 254 17.03 23.00 13.65
CA ASP A 254 18.24 22.77 14.44
C ASP A 254 19.50 22.74 13.56
N PHE A 255 19.43 22.07 12.40
CA PHE A 255 20.54 22.08 11.43
C PHE A 255 20.84 23.51 10.93
N LYS A 256 19.79 24.27 10.60
CA LYS A 256 19.90 25.68 10.18
C LYS A 256 20.57 26.54 11.25
N GLN A 257 20.21 26.38 12.54
CA GLN A 257 20.82 27.14 13.63
C GLN A 257 22.31 26.82 13.79
N LYS A 258 22.68 25.54 13.70
CA LYS A 258 24.08 25.12 13.73
C LYS A 258 24.89 25.73 12.58
N LEU A 259 24.30 25.77 11.37
CA LEU A 259 24.94 26.38 10.21
C LEU A 259 25.10 27.89 10.39
N MET A 260 24.08 28.59 10.90
CA MET A 260 24.15 30.05 11.16
C MET A 260 25.19 30.40 12.25
N ALA A 261 25.34 29.53 13.23
CA ALA A 261 26.34 29.68 14.31
C ALA A 261 27.75 29.20 13.92
N GLU A 262 27.96 28.70 12.71
CA GLU A 262 29.17 28.03 12.27
C GLU A 262 29.66 26.90 13.22
N ASP A 263 28.68 26.22 13.88
CA ASP A 263 28.90 25.11 14.80
C ASP A 263 29.36 23.85 14.05
N VAL A 264 30.64 23.82 13.73
CA VAL A 264 31.28 22.74 12.97
C VAL A 264 31.15 21.40 13.67
N ASP A 265 31.32 21.36 14.99
CA ASP A 265 31.29 20.11 15.75
C ASP A 265 29.85 19.58 15.87
N GLY A 266 28.89 20.45 16.08
CA GLY A 266 27.46 20.10 16.10
C GLY A 266 27.00 19.54 14.73
N MET A 267 27.40 20.15 13.62
CA MET A 267 27.10 19.63 12.28
C MET A 267 27.75 18.25 12.03
N LYS A 268 29.04 18.08 12.43
CA LYS A 268 29.74 16.78 12.31
C LYS A 268 29.00 15.68 13.08
N GLN A 269 28.52 15.97 14.30
CA GLN A 269 27.77 14.99 15.10
C GLN A 269 26.48 14.54 14.38
N LYS A 270 25.76 15.45 13.73
CA LYS A 270 24.59 15.10 12.91
C LYS A 270 24.95 14.17 11.75
N PHE A 271 26.03 14.43 11.04
CA PHE A 271 26.49 13.58 9.94
C PHE A 271 26.90 12.18 10.41
N ILE A 272 27.61 12.10 11.54
CA ILE A 272 28.00 10.82 12.15
C ILE A 272 26.76 10.01 12.55
N GLN A 273 25.79 10.67 13.19
CA GLN A 273 24.53 10.02 13.61
C GLN A 273 23.74 9.54 12.40
N SER A 274 23.58 10.36 11.37
CA SER A 274 22.90 10.00 10.13
C SER A 274 23.57 8.79 9.46
N THR A 275 24.89 8.82 9.30
CA THR A 275 25.66 7.72 8.72
C THR A 275 25.48 6.41 9.52
N LYS A 276 25.49 6.50 10.87
CA LYS A 276 25.26 5.33 11.73
C LYS A 276 23.87 4.74 11.51
N ARG A 277 22.82 5.58 11.44
CA ARG A 277 21.44 5.14 11.20
C ARG A 277 21.27 4.57 9.78
N ARG A 278 21.88 5.16 8.76
CA ARG A 278 21.79 4.72 7.38
C ARG A 278 22.31 3.29 7.18
N LYS A 279 23.29 2.86 7.96
CA LYS A 279 23.83 1.49 7.91
C LYS A 279 22.81 0.39 8.13
N TYR A 280 21.69 0.66 8.81
CA TYR A 280 20.62 -0.33 8.96
C TYR A 280 19.89 -0.66 7.65
N PHE A 281 20.06 0.15 6.62
CA PHE A 281 19.45 -0.01 5.30
C PHE A 281 20.44 -0.48 4.23
N ASP A 282 21.72 -0.68 4.59
CA ASP A 282 22.70 -1.24 3.68
C ASP A 282 22.50 -2.76 3.62
N LYS A 283 22.46 -3.31 2.41
CA LYS A 283 22.33 -4.75 2.17
C LYS A 283 23.67 -5.43 2.19
#